data_502e3687db54d0e6e505ac109585b993
#
_entry.id   502e3687db54d0e6e505ac109585b993
#
_cell.length_a   1.000
_cell.length_b   1.000
_cell.length_c   1.000
_cell.angle_alpha   90.00
_cell.angle_beta   90.00
_cell.angle_gamma   90.00
#
_symmetry.space_group_name_H-M   'P 1'
#
loop_
_entity.id
_entity.type
_entity.pdbx_description
1 polymer ?
#
loop_
_entity_poly.entity_id
_entity_poly.type
_entity_poly.pdbx_seq_one_letter_code
_entity_poly.pdbx_strand_id
1 'polypeptide(L)'
;ALPISAQRLMNIEGHMVGKEVVILGSGDIGLIMARRMTLEGAKVKVVAELMPYSGGLKRNIVQCLNDFDIPLKLSHTVVNIEGKERVKGITLAQVGPDRKPIPGTEEHYDCDTLLLSCGLIPENELTRNMGVAMNPVTSGPMVNDRLETGIEGVFACGNVLHVHDLVDYVSEEAALAGQNAAKYVKSGETKKGHSVTLKAENGVRYTVPQSIDTEAMADKLTVRFRVADVYKNRSISVYFDGERVSSRKKRVLAPGEMEQVILTKESLEKYPDLKEITICTEVDE
;
A
#
# COMPACT_ATOMS: atom_id res chain seq x y z
N ALA A 1 -11.20 -4.11 -17.93
CA ALA A 1 -11.47 -2.77 -17.38
C ALA A 1 -10.82 -2.63 -15.99
N LEU A 2 -10.66 -1.40 -15.50
CA LEU A 2 -10.22 -1.15 -14.12
C LEU A 2 -11.45 -1.17 -13.19
N PRO A 3 -11.34 -1.69 -11.95
CA PRO A 3 -12.44 -1.70 -10.99
C PRO A 3 -13.01 -0.30 -10.71
N ILE A 4 -12.16 0.72 -10.63
CA ILE A 4 -12.59 2.11 -10.39
C ILE A 4 -13.43 2.66 -11.56
N SER A 5 -13.11 2.28 -12.80
CA SER A 5 -13.94 2.66 -13.97
C SER A 5 -15.29 1.95 -13.93
N ALA A 6 -15.30 0.66 -13.52
CA ALA A 6 -16.55 -0.09 -13.32
C ALA A 6 -17.38 0.54 -12.19
N GLN A 7 -16.75 0.94 -11.08
CA GLN A 7 -17.41 1.62 -9.98
C GLN A 7 -18.09 2.92 -10.42
N ARG A 8 -17.40 3.76 -11.21
CA ARG A 8 -17.97 4.98 -11.76
C ARG A 8 -19.18 4.69 -12.62
N LEU A 9 -19.04 3.78 -13.60
CA LEU A 9 -20.12 3.42 -14.52
C LEU A 9 -21.36 2.92 -13.77
N MET A 10 -21.17 2.04 -12.78
CA MET A 10 -22.27 1.44 -12.02
C MET A 10 -22.88 2.40 -10.99
N ASN A 11 -22.06 3.06 -10.18
CA ASN A 11 -22.55 3.84 -9.05
C ASN A 11 -22.97 5.26 -9.41
N ILE A 12 -22.37 5.85 -10.44
CA ILE A 12 -22.65 7.24 -10.86
C ILE A 12 -23.54 7.27 -12.10
N GLU A 13 -23.21 6.45 -13.10
CA GLU A 13 -23.86 6.48 -14.40
C GLU A 13 -24.97 5.44 -14.56
N GLY A 14 -25.11 4.49 -13.61
CA GLY A 14 -26.16 3.47 -13.61
C GLY A 14 -26.01 2.42 -14.70
N HIS A 15 -24.80 2.21 -15.23
CA HIS A 15 -24.51 1.26 -16.29
C HIS A 15 -23.85 0.01 -15.79
N MET A 16 -24.42 -1.16 -16.07
CA MET A 16 -23.80 -2.46 -15.82
C MET A 16 -22.68 -2.70 -16.83
N VAL A 17 -21.46 -2.96 -16.33
CA VAL A 17 -20.27 -3.16 -17.18
C VAL A 17 -20.15 -4.58 -17.75
N GLY A 18 -20.83 -5.55 -17.14
CA GLY A 18 -20.90 -6.94 -17.59
C GLY A 18 -21.74 -7.82 -16.68
N LYS A 19 -22.06 -9.01 -17.14
CA LYS A 19 -22.91 -9.98 -16.43
C LYS A 19 -22.13 -11.17 -15.85
N GLU A 20 -21.10 -11.63 -16.54
CA GLU A 20 -20.23 -12.73 -16.15
C GLU A 20 -18.83 -12.20 -15.95
N VAL A 21 -18.38 -12.09 -14.71
CA VAL A 21 -17.20 -11.29 -14.34
C VAL A 21 -16.11 -12.14 -13.72
N VAL A 22 -14.88 -11.89 -14.14
CA VAL A 22 -13.67 -12.37 -13.45
C VAL A 22 -12.88 -11.14 -12.99
N ILE A 23 -12.28 -11.22 -11.82
CA ILE A 23 -11.47 -10.14 -11.25
C ILE A 23 -10.05 -10.67 -11.02
N LEU A 24 -9.04 -9.96 -11.53
CA LEU A 24 -7.64 -10.21 -11.24
C LEU A 24 -7.13 -9.18 -10.22
N GLY A 25 -6.67 -9.66 -9.09
CA GLY A 25 -6.20 -8.88 -7.95
C GLY A 25 -7.23 -8.76 -6.83
N SER A 26 -6.81 -9.09 -5.63
CA SER A 26 -7.62 -9.12 -4.40
C SER A 26 -7.37 -7.94 -3.47
N GLY A 27 -6.94 -6.80 -4.01
CA GLY A 27 -6.92 -5.53 -3.28
C GLY A 27 -8.34 -5.04 -2.97
N ASP A 28 -8.49 -4.12 -2.02
CA ASP A 28 -9.80 -3.68 -1.52
C ASP A 28 -10.78 -3.23 -2.61
N ILE A 29 -10.30 -2.52 -3.62
CA ILE A 29 -11.17 -2.07 -4.72
C ILE A 29 -11.73 -3.24 -5.53
N GLY A 30 -10.91 -4.27 -5.80
CA GLY A 30 -11.36 -5.50 -6.47
C GLY A 30 -12.41 -6.25 -5.66
N LEU A 31 -12.18 -6.39 -4.34
CA LEU A 31 -13.11 -7.04 -3.42
C LEU A 31 -14.43 -6.29 -3.31
N ILE A 32 -14.39 -4.98 -3.13
CA ILE A 32 -15.57 -4.11 -3.05
C ILE A 32 -16.37 -4.19 -4.36
N MET A 33 -15.70 -4.20 -5.51
CA MET A 33 -16.38 -4.32 -6.80
C MET A 33 -16.95 -5.71 -7.04
N ALA A 34 -16.30 -6.78 -6.55
CA ALA A 34 -16.89 -8.12 -6.59
C ALA A 34 -18.26 -8.15 -5.90
N ARG A 35 -18.32 -7.64 -4.67
CA ARG A 35 -19.58 -7.50 -3.92
C ARG A 35 -20.58 -6.60 -4.64
N ARG A 36 -20.15 -5.41 -5.09
CA ARG A 36 -21.03 -4.44 -5.72
C ARG A 36 -21.69 -4.98 -6.99
N MET A 37 -20.89 -5.60 -7.87
CA MET A 37 -21.41 -6.17 -9.10
C MET A 37 -22.38 -7.32 -8.84
N THR A 38 -22.12 -8.14 -7.83
CA THR A 38 -23.03 -9.20 -7.42
C THR A 38 -24.38 -8.66 -6.93
N LEU A 39 -24.36 -7.60 -6.12
CA LEU A 39 -25.59 -6.92 -5.66
C LEU A 39 -26.40 -6.31 -6.79
N GLU A 40 -25.76 -5.87 -7.87
CA GLU A 40 -26.42 -5.36 -9.07
C GLU A 40 -26.83 -6.46 -10.06
N GLY A 41 -26.65 -7.73 -9.72
CA GLY A 41 -27.10 -8.88 -10.49
C GLY A 41 -26.11 -9.47 -11.47
N ALA A 42 -24.84 -9.08 -11.43
CA ALA A 42 -23.79 -9.79 -12.14
C ALA A 42 -23.36 -11.06 -11.39
N LYS A 43 -22.84 -12.04 -12.12
CA LYS A 43 -22.21 -13.23 -11.55
C LYS A 43 -20.70 -13.07 -11.55
N VAL A 44 -20.12 -12.81 -10.38
CA VAL A 44 -18.67 -12.84 -10.21
C VAL A 44 -18.23 -14.28 -10.03
N LYS A 45 -17.50 -14.82 -11.02
CA LYS A 45 -17.13 -16.24 -11.06
C LYS A 45 -15.96 -16.57 -10.14
N VAL A 46 -14.98 -15.65 -10.09
CA VAL A 46 -13.77 -15.84 -9.31
C VAL A 46 -13.03 -14.50 -9.15
N VAL A 47 -12.36 -14.35 -8.02
CA VAL A 47 -11.28 -13.37 -7.82
C VAL A 47 -9.98 -14.14 -7.79
N ALA A 48 -9.05 -13.82 -8.69
CA ALA A 48 -7.72 -14.41 -8.75
C ALA A 48 -6.68 -13.44 -8.18
N GLU A 49 -5.70 -13.97 -7.47
CA GLU A 49 -4.62 -13.19 -6.85
C GLU A 49 -3.27 -13.84 -7.15
N LEU A 50 -2.34 -13.05 -7.67
CA LEU A 50 -0.98 -13.49 -7.99
C LEU A 50 -0.21 -13.95 -6.75
N MET A 51 -0.42 -13.27 -5.62
CA MET A 51 0.27 -13.55 -4.37
C MET A 51 -0.38 -14.73 -3.63
N PRO A 52 0.37 -15.43 -2.74
CA PRO A 52 -0.19 -16.48 -1.89
C PRO A 52 -1.07 -15.94 -0.75
N TYR A 53 -1.36 -14.64 -0.74
CA TYR A 53 -2.23 -13.95 0.21
C TYR A 53 -2.99 -12.83 -0.49
N SER A 54 -4.15 -12.46 0.06
CA SER A 54 -4.92 -11.31 -0.42
C SER A 54 -4.27 -9.98 0.02
N GLY A 55 -4.23 -9.01 -0.89
CA GLY A 55 -3.80 -7.65 -0.61
C GLY A 55 -4.86 -6.75 0.03
N GLY A 56 -6.11 -7.22 0.15
CA GLY A 56 -7.21 -6.47 0.76
C GLY A 56 -7.35 -6.71 2.26
N LEU A 57 -8.06 -5.82 2.94
CA LEU A 57 -8.36 -5.93 4.36
C LEU A 57 -9.18 -7.19 4.64
N LYS A 58 -8.88 -7.89 5.73
CA LYS A 58 -9.56 -9.14 6.11
C LYS A 58 -11.08 -8.99 6.17
N ARG A 59 -11.60 -7.86 6.66
CA ARG A 59 -13.05 -7.59 6.69
C ARG A 59 -13.66 -7.59 5.27
N ASN A 60 -12.93 -7.08 4.27
CA ASN A 60 -13.40 -7.02 2.90
C ASN A 60 -13.39 -8.40 2.25
N ILE A 61 -12.45 -9.29 2.59
CA ILE A 61 -12.49 -10.69 2.17
C ILE A 61 -13.78 -11.36 2.66
N VAL A 62 -14.12 -11.19 3.93
CA VAL A 62 -15.34 -11.75 4.50
C VAL A 62 -16.59 -11.16 3.86
N GLN A 63 -16.74 -9.82 3.93
CA GLN A 63 -17.96 -9.12 3.52
C GLN A 63 -18.17 -9.03 2.00
N CYS A 64 -17.11 -9.17 1.21
CA CYS A 64 -17.20 -9.02 -0.24
C CYS A 64 -17.09 -10.35 -1.00
N LEU A 65 -16.49 -11.37 -0.41
CA LEU A 65 -16.35 -12.68 -1.06
C LEU A 65 -17.10 -13.77 -0.31
N ASN A 66 -16.78 -13.99 0.98
CA ASN A 66 -17.35 -15.13 1.72
C ASN A 66 -18.88 -15.02 1.87
N ASP A 67 -19.40 -13.82 2.16
CA ASP A 67 -20.85 -13.57 2.31
C ASP A 67 -21.63 -13.74 0.99
N PHE A 68 -20.92 -13.82 -0.16
CA PHE A 68 -21.49 -13.98 -1.50
C PHE A 68 -21.04 -15.25 -2.21
N ASP A 69 -20.35 -16.16 -1.51
CA ASP A 69 -19.81 -17.41 -2.06
C ASP A 69 -18.93 -17.22 -3.31
N ILE A 70 -18.20 -16.07 -3.37
CA ILE A 70 -17.29 -15.78 -4.47
C ILE A 70 -15.94 -16.43 -4.20
N PRO A 71 -15.47 -17.34 -5.08
CA PRO A 71 -14.19 -18.02 -4.90
C PRO A 71 -13.00 -17.05 -4.96
N LEU A 72 -12.06 -17.18 -4.02
CA LEU A 72 -10.74 -16.52 -4.06
C LEU A 72 -9.67 -17.56 -4.40
N LYS A 73 -8.97 -17.36 -5.53
CA LYS A 73 -7.85 -18.20 -5.95
C LYS A 73 -6.55 -17.45 -5.76
N LEU A 74 -5.82 -17.82 -4.72
CA LEU A 74 -4.47 -17.30 -4.44
C LEU A 74 -3.43 -18.03 -5.30
N SER A 75 -2.29 -17.38 -5.56
CA SER A 75 -1.24 -17.89 -6.43
C SER A 75 -1.75 -18.24 -7.85
N HIS A 76 -2.62 -17.40 -8.41
CA HIS A 76 -3.15 -17.54 -9.76
C HIS A 76 -3.07 -16.24 -10.54
N THR A 77 -2.88 -16.35 -11.84
CA THR A 77 -2.89 -15.20 -12.76
C THR A 77 -3.61 -15.51 -14.05
N VAL A 78 -3.99 -14.46 -14.79
CA VAL A 78 -4.56 -14.58 -16.13
C VAL A 78 -3.42 -14.82 -17.14
N VAL A 79 -3.51 -15.91 -17.91
CA VAL A 79 -2.52 -16.27 -18.92
C VAL A 79 -3.04 -16.10 -20.34
N ASN A 80 -4.37 -16.06 -20.52
CA ASN A 80 -4.99 -15.81 -21.82
C ASN A 80 -6.31 -15.03 -21.67
N ILE A 81 -6.60 -14.18 -22.66
CA ILE A 81 -7.86 -13.42 -22.77
C ILE A 81 -8.40 -13.64 -24.18
N GLU A 82 -9.66 -14.09 -24.26
CA GLU A 82 -10.34 -14.37 -25.50
C GLU A 82 -11.33 -13.26 -25.88
N GLY A 83 -11.46 -13.01 -27.18
CA GLY A 83 -12.36 -12.01 -27.75
C GLY A 83 -11.61 -10.78 -28.26
N LYS A 84 -12.11 -10.19 -29.37
CA LYS A 84 -11.53 -8.97 -29.99
C LYS A 84 -12.26 -7.72 -29.60
N GLU A 85 -13.57 -7.67 -29.82
CA GLU A 85 -14.40 -6.50 -29.53
C GLU A 85 -14.83 -6.47 -28.05
N ARG A 86 -15.11 -7.65 -27.52
CA ARG A 86 -15.45 -7.87 -26.12
C ARG A 86 -14.83 -9.17 -25.62
N VAL A 87 -14.49 -9.21 -24.33
CA VAL A 87 -14.03 -10.43 -23.66
C VAL A 87 -15.12 -11.49 -23.76
N LYS A 88 -14.73 -12.73 -24.12
CA LYS A 88 -15.59 -13.90 -24.19
C LYS A 88 -15.20 -14.96 -23.17
N GLY A 89 -13.96 -14.95 -22.74
CA GLY A 89 -13.42 -15.84 -21.75
C GLY A 89 -12.00 -15.42 -21.35
N ILE A 90 -11.56 -16.00 -20.25
CA ILE A 90 -10.16 -15.92 -19.79
C ILE A 90 -9.66 -17.28 -19.35
N THR A 91 -8.36 -17.45 -19.32
CA THR A 91 -7.71 -18.61 -18.74
C THR A 91 -6.86 -18.17 -17.57
N LEU A 92 -7.08 -18.77 -16.40
CA LEU A 92 -6.22 -18.66 -15.23
C LEU A 92 -5.21 -19.80 -15.23
N ALA A 93 -4.03 -19.55 -14.67
CA ALA A 93 -3.08 -20.60 -14.31
C ALA A 93 -2.52 -20.35 -12.91
N GLN A 94 -2.18 -21.44 -12.22
CA GLN A 94 -1.46 -21.36 -10.95
C GLN A 94 -0.04 -20.81 -11.20
N VAL A 95 0.50 -20.04 -10.25
CA VAL A 95 1.88 -19.54 -10.33
C VAL A 95 2.75 -20.14 -9.24
N GLY A 96 4.02 -20.39 -9.60
CA GLY A 96 5.05 -20.85 -8.68
C GLY A 96 5.59 -19.73 -7.77
N PRO A 97 6.55 -20.07 -6.89
CA PRO A 97 7.24 -19.08 -6.04
C PRO A 97 7.96 -17.98 -6.82
N ASP A 98 8.37 -18.29 -8.06
CA ASP A 98 8.97 -17.33 -9.01
C ASP A 98 7.94 -16.44 -9.71
N ARG A 99 6.66 -16.57 -9.37
CA ARG A 99 5.50 -15.87 -9.94
C ARG A 99 5.26 -16.16 -11.43
N LYS A 100 5.80 -17.27 -11.94
CA LYS A 100 5.54 -17.71 -13.32
C LYS A 100 4.43 -18.74 -13.36
N PRO A 101 3.61 -18.71 -14.42
CA PRO A 101 2.56 -19.72 -14.61
C PRO A 101 3.14 -21.13 -14.68
N ILE A 102 2.48 -22.08 -14.02
CA ILE A 102 2.81 -23.50 -14.02
C ILE A 102 2.03 -24.15 -15.17
N PRO A 103 2.70 -24.71 -16.20
CA PRO A 103 2.02 -25.40 -17.30
C PRO A 103 1.18 -26.61 -16.80
N GLY A 104 0.00 -26.78 -17.40
CA GLY A 104 -0.93 -27.88 -17.04
C GLY A 104 -1.85 -27.55 -15.88
N THR A 105 -1.84 -26.30 -15.38
CA THR A 105 -2.76 -25.82 -14.32
C THR A 105 -3.81 -24.85 -14.86
N GLU A 106 -3.95 -24.77 -16.17
CA GLU A 106 -4.84 -23.84 -16.84
C GLU A 106 -6.30 -24.16 -16.56
N GLU A 107 -7.06 -23.15 -16.16
CA GLU A 107 -8.52 -23.22 -15.95
C GLU A 107 -9.20 -22.14 -16.77
N HIS A 108 -10.13 -22.54 -17.63
CA HIS A 108 -10.91 -21.63 -18.45
C HIS A 108 -12.17 -21.14 -17.75
N TYR A 109 -12.47 -19.85 -17.92
CA TYR A 109 -13.68 -19.19 -17.44
C TYR A 109 -14.35 -18.41 -18.57
N ASP A 110 -15.54 -18.85 -18.99
CA ASP A 110 -16.40 -18.01 -19.82
C ASP A 110 -16.77 -16.74 -19.06
N CYS A 111 -16.50 -15.58 -19.61
CA CYS A 111 -16.86 -14.30 -19.01
C CYS A 111 -16.96 -13.23 -20.09
N ASP A 112 -17.77 -12.20 -19.81
CA ASP A 112 -17.90 -11.02 -20.68
C ASP A 112 -17.13 -9.81 -20.15
N THR A 113 -16.57 -9.92 -18.94
CA THR A 113 -15.83 -8.85 -18.29
C THR A 113 -14.69 -9.37 -17.43
N LEU A 114 -13.50 -8.82 -17.66
CA LEU A 114 -12.33 -8.96 -16.79
C LEU A 114 -12.02 -7.62 -16.14
N LEU A 115 -12.00 -7.56 -14.81
CA LEU A 115 -11.54 -6.42 -14.03
C LEU A 115 -10.09 -6.65 -13.57
N LEU A 116 -9.24 -5.64 -13.79
CA LEU A 116 -7.83 -5.65 -13.41
C LEU A 116 -7.61 -4.80 -12.17
N SER A 117 -7.57 -5.43 -11.01
CA SER A 117 -7.33 -4.82 -9.69
C SER A 117 -5.89 -5.08 -9.22
N CYS A 118 -4.91 -4.82 -10.09
CA CYS A 118 -3.52 -5.22 -9.91
C CYS A 118 -2.68 -4.21 -9.08
N GLY A 119 -3.32 -3.35 -8.33
CA GLY A 119 -2.70 -2.34 -7.49
C GLY A 119 -2.51 -0.98 -8.17
N LEU A 120 -2.10 -0.01 -7.37
CA LEU A 120 -1.78 1.35 -7.80
C LEU A 120 -0.27 1.52 -7.88
N ILE A 121 0.19 2.35 -8.81
CA ILE A 121 1.58 2.78 -8.92
C ILE A 121 1.60 4.29 -8.64
N PRO A 122 2.40 4.77 -7.68
CA PRO A 122 2.58 6.19 -7.44
C PRO A 122 3.02 6.92 -8.71
N GLU A 123 2.19 7.89 -9.16
CA GLU A 123 2.50 8.68 -10.36
C GLU A 123 3.48 9.79 -10.02
N ASN A 124 4.71 9.64 -10.45
CA ASN A 124 5.83 10.50 -10.10
C ASN A 124 6.66 10.97 -11.30
N GLU A 125 6.04 11.15 -12.47
CA GLU A 125 6.74 11.66 -13.66
C GLU A 125 7.33 13.05 -13.38
N LEU A 126 6.53 13.97 -12.87
CA LEU A 126 6.98 15.33 -12.52
C LEU A 126 8.09 15.31 -11.47
N THR A 127 7.91 14.50 -10.42
CA THR A 127 8.88 14.37 -9.32
C THR A 127 10.24 13.87 -9.82
N ARG A 128 10.23 12.86 -10.71
CA ARG A 128 11.46 12.35 -11.35
C ARG A 128 12.12 13.37 -12.26
N ASN A 129 11.33 14.10 -13.06
CA ASN A 129 11.84 15.14 -13.95
C ASN A 129 12.48 16.30 -13.18
N MET A 130 12.07 16.55 -11.94
CA MET A 130 12.70 17.50 -11.04
C MET A 130 14.01 16.96 -10.41
N GLY A 131 14.36 15.69 -10.58
CA GLY A 131 15.56 15.09 -10.00
C GLY A 131 15.42 14.73 -8.51
N VAL A 132 14.21 14.60 -7.97
CA VAL A 132 13.98 14.17 -6.59
C VAL A 132 14.41 12.71 -6.42
N ALA A 133 15.11 12.40 -5.34
CA ALA A 133 15.46 11.02 -4.99
C ALA A 133 14.22 10.19 -4.70
N MET A 134 14.13 9.01 -5.35
CA MET A 134 12.98 8.12 -5.26
C MET A 134 13.29 6.91 -4.41
N ASN A 135 12.31 6.48 -3.60
CA ASN A 135 12.38 5.22 -2.88
C ASN A 135 12.07 4.05 -3.84
N PRO A 136 12.98 3.09 -4.02
CA PRO A 136 12.81 1.99 -4.97
C PRO A 136 11.68 1.01 -4.57
N VAL A 137 11.29 0.99 -3.29
CA VAL A 137 10.26 0.09 -2.77
C VAL A 137 8.86 0.68 -2.95
N THR A 138 8.67 1.96 -2.62
CA THR A 138 7.37 2.63 -2.74
C THR A 138 7.13 3.23 -4.12
N SER A 139 8.18 3.45 -4.91
CA SER A 139 8.17 4.26 -6.14
C SER A 139 7.73 5.72 -5.92
N GLY A 140 7.68 6.16 -4.67
CA GLY A 140 7.44 7.55 -4.26
C GLY A 140 8.73 8.29 -3.93
N PRO A 141 8.69 9.62 -3.75
CA PRO A 141 9.86 10.40 -3.35
C PRO A 141 10.32 10.04 -1.93
N MET A 142 11.60 10.19 -1.67
CA MET A 142 12.14 10.18 -0.31
C MET A 142 11.84 11.52 0.37
N VAL A 143 11.34 11.46 1.60
CA VAL A 143 10.93 12.64 2.38
C VAL A 143 11.43 12.57 3.82
N ASN A 144 11.55 13.76 4.44
CA ASN A 144 11.80 13.89 5.86
C ASN A 144 10.49 13.94 6.68
N ASP A 145 10.59 14.15 7.99
CA ASP A 145 9.46 14.23 8.95
C ASP A 145 8.45 15.36 8.65
N ARG A 146 8.82 16.33 7.82
CA ARG A 146 7.93 17.39 7.34
C ARG A 146 7.26 17.07 6.02
N LEU A 147 7.50 15.88 5.47
CA LEU A 147 7.11 15.46 4.12
C LEU A 147 7.76 16.31 3.00
N GLU A 148 8.88 16.95 3.31
CA GLU A 148 9.70 17.66 2.35
C GLU A 148 10.70 16.71 1.70
N THR A 149 10.86 16.82 0.39
CA THR A 149 11.80 16.02 -0.41
C THR A 149 13.24 16.52 -0.23
N GLY A 150 14.19 15.89 -0.94
CA GLY A 150 15.56 16.39 -1.00
C GLY A 150 15.71 17.75 -1.72
N ILE A 151 14.68 18.23 -2.39
CA ILE A 151 14.62 19.55 -3.01
C ILE A 151 13.84 20.48 -2.09
N GLU A 152 14.48 21.55 -1.66
CA GLU A 152 13.92 22.54 -0.74
C GLU A 152 12.62 23.16 -1.29
N GLY A 153 11.60 23.25 -0.43
CA GLY A 153 10.28 23.77 -0.78
C GLY A 153 9.40 22.81 -1.59
N VAL A 154 9.86 21.58 -1.87
CA VAL A 154 9.08 20.55 -2.57
C VAL A 154 8.61 19.50 -1.58
N PHE A 155 7.30 19.39 -1.40
CA PHE A 155 6.65 18.47 -0.48
C PHE A 155 5.88 17.40 -1.23
N ALA A 156 5.75 16.20 -0.64
CA ALA A 156 4.98 15.10 -1.21
C ALA A 156 4.13 14.40 -0.14
N CYS A 157 2.90 14.03 -0.48
CA CYS A 157 1.97 13.34 0.42
C CYS A 157 0.98 12.47 -0.36
N GLY A 158 0.31 11.57 0.34
CA GLY A 158 -0.70 10.70 -0.23
C GLY A 158 -0.14 9.64 -1.17
N ASN A 159 -0.95 9.19 -2.14
CA ASN A 159 -0.61 8.04 -2.99
C ASN A 159 0.57 8.26 -3.95
N VAL A 160 1.02 9.48 -4.16
CA VAL A 160 2.27 9.75 -4.90
C VAL A 160 3.50 9.43 -4.04
N LEU A 161 3.38 9.49 -2.70
CA LEU A 161 4.45 9.18 -1.76
C LEU A 161 4.51 7.68 -1.47
N HIS A 162 3.41 7.10 -1.04
CA HIS A 162 3.17 5.65 -0.91
C HIS A 162 1.66 5.36 -0.91
N VAL A 163 1.28 4.18 -1.40
CA VAL A 163 -0.14 3.84 -1.51
C VAL A 163 -0.74 3.56 -0.13
N HIS A 164 -1.82 4.23 0.21
CA HIS A 164 -2.55 4.10 1.48
C HIS A 164 -3.73 3.14 1.39
N ASP A 165 -4.12 2.56 2.53
CA ASP A 165 -5.32 1.73 2.69
C ASP A 165 -6.57 2.59 2.92
N LEU A 166 -6.40 3.70 3.67
CA LEU A 166 -7.47 4.56 4.13
C LEU A 166 -7.24 6.00 3.66
N VAL A 167 -8.30 6.64 3.19
CA VAL A 167 -8.28 8.06 2.82
C VAL A 167 -7.97 8.98 4.01
N ASP A 168 -8.27 8.54 5.23
CA ASP A 168 -7.93 9.26 6.46
C ASP A 168 -6.42 9.52 6.55
N TYR A 169 -5.60 8.51 6.26
CA TYR A 169 -4.14 8.64 6.26
C TYR A 169 -3.64 9.60 5.17
N VAL A 170 -4.28 9.57 3.99
CA VAL A 170 -3.99 10.53 2.91
C VAL A 170 -4.29 11.95 3.38
N SER A 171 -5.43 12.16 4.05
CA SER A 171 -5.85 13.46 4.55
C SER A 171 -4.92 14.00 5.65
N GLU A 172 -4.49 13.13 6.58
CA GLU A 172 -3.52 13.49 7.61
C GLU A 172 -2.17 13.92 7.01
N GLU A 173 -1.65 13.17 6.05
CA GLU A 173 -0.40 13.52 5.35
C GLU A 173 -0.54 14.82 4.55
N ALA A 174 -1.66 14.99 3.85
CA ALA A 174 -1.92 16.21 3.08
C ALA A 174 -1.99 17.44 3.99
N ALA A 175 -2.64 17.31 5.15
CA ALA A 175 -2.69 18.38 6.14
C ALA A 175 -1.29 18.74 6.67
N LEU A 176 -0.46 17.72 6.99
CA LEU A 176 0.90 17.92 7.47
C LEU A 176 1.78 18.58 6.39
N ALA A 177 1.76 18.07 5.16
CA ALA A 177 2.52 18.64 4.06
C ALA A 177 2.10 20.08 3.77
N GLY A 178 0.79 20.36 3.72
CA GLY A 178 0.26 21.71 3.52
C GLY A 178 0.67 22.70 4.61
N GLN A 179 0.63 22.29 5.89
CA GLN A 179 1.09 23.10 7.00
C GLN A 179 2.59 23.42 6.91
N ASN A 180 3.42 22.43 6.54
CA ASN A 180 4.85 22.62 6.43
C ASN A 180 5.21 23.45 5.19
N ALA A 181 4.53 23.28 4.08
CA ALA A 181 4.66 24.15 2.91
C ALA A 181 4.29 25.60 3.23
N ALA A 182 3.22 25.84 3.99
CA ALA A 182 2.83 27.18 4.42
C ALA A 182 3.86 27.81 5.37
N LYS A 183 4.49 27.02 6.26
CA LYS A 183 5.60 27.50 7.10
C LYS A 183 6.79 27.89 6.25
N TYR A 184 7.17 27.05 5.28
CA TYR A 184 8.27 27.34 4.35
C TYR A 184 8.03 28.65 3.58
N VAL A 185 6.84 28.84 3.00
CA VAL A 185 6.52 30.08 2.29
C VAL A 185 6.63 31.33 3.18
N LYS A 186 6.31 31.21 4.47
CA LYS A 186 6.41 32.32 5.43
C LYS A 186 7.83 32.60 5.89
N SER A 187 8.66 31.57 6.07
CA SER A 187 10.02 31.71 6.57
C SER A 187 11.05 31.96 5.45
N GLY A 188 10.74 31.51 4.22
CA GLY A 188 11.64 31.56 3.08
C GLY A 188 12.75 30.51 3.10
N GLU A 189 12.81 29.67 4.14
CA GLU A 189 13.84 28.64 4.28
C GLU A 189 13.34 27.48 5.15
N THR A 190 13.93 26.29 4.95
CA THR A 190 13.76 25.15 5.83
C THR A 190 14.92 25.09 6.82
N LYS A 191 14.63 25.26 8.12
CA LYS A 191 15.64 25.02 9.16
C LYS A 191 16.09 23.56 9.10
N LYS A 192 17.39 23.33 9.04
CA LYS A 192 18.02 22.00 9.06
C LYS A 192 18.73 21.82 10.40
N GLY A 193 18.29 20.84 11.15
CA GLY A 193 18.93 20.40 12.38
C GLY A 193 19.68 19.07 12.20
N HIS A 194 19.80 18.32 13.29
CA HIS A 194 20.41 16.99 13.28
C HIS A 194 19.50 15.97 12.59
N SER A 195 19.99 15.37 11.51
CA SER A 195 19.24 14.40 10.71
C SER A 195 19.48 12.97 11.19
N VAL A 196 18.42 12.25 11.52
CA VAL A 196 18.39 10.83 11.89
C VAL A 196 17.78 10.02 10.77
N THR A 197 18.45 8.93 10.37
CA THR A 197 17.94 8.04 9.31
C THR A 197 16.95 7.02 9.89
N LEU A 198 15.84 6.80 9.18
CA LEU A 198 14.89 5.71 9.47
C LEU A 198 15.18 4.52 8.56
N LYS A 199 15.46 3.37 9.17
CA LYS A 199 15.70 2.11 8.47
C LYS A 199 14.57 1.11 8.68
N ALA A 200 14.30 0.37 7.62
CA ALA A 200 13.37 -0.76 7.60
C ALA A 200 14.16 -2.06 7.52
N GLU A 201 14.00 -2.95 8.49
CA GLU A 201 14.73 -4.22 8.57
C GLU A 201 13.81 -5.37 8.98
N ASN A 202 14.30 -6.60 8.89
CA ASN A 202 13.67 -7.83 9.41
C ASN A 202 12.16 -7.92 9.18
N GLY A 203 11.75 -7.84 7.91
CA GLY A 203 10.35 -8.00 7.52
C GLY A 203 9.57 -6.70 7.38
N VAL A 204 10.13 -5.54 7.70
CA VAL A 204 9.61 -4.23 7.30
C VAL A 204 10.15 -3.89 5.91
N ARG A 205 9.29 -3.47 4.98
CA ARG A 205 9.68 -3.22 3.58
C ARG A 205 10.24 -1.82 3.36
N TYR A 206 9.68 -0.84 4.03
CA TYR A 206 10.01 0.58 3.90
C TYR A 206 9.43 1.35 5.09
N THR A 207 9.92 2.55 5.31
CA THR A 207 9.36 3.53 6.24
C THR A 207 9.04 4.84 5.51
N VAL A 208 8.04 5.55 5.96
CA VAL A 208 7.74 6.94 5.57
C VAL A 208 7.48 7.73 6.84
N PRO A 209 8.26 8.78 7.09
CA PRO A 209 9.40 9.32 6.32
C PRO A 209 10.65 8.41 6.39
N GLN A 210 11.70 8.78 5.64
CA GLN A 210 13.01 8.11 5.64
C GLN A 210 14.04 8.80 6.52
N SER A 211 13.78 10.02 6.93
CA SER A 211 14.65 10.78 7.86
C SER A 211 13.84 11.69 8.77
N ILE A 212 14.43 12.01 9.90
CA ILE A 212 13.85 12.94 10.90
C ILE A 212 14.87 14.02 11.17
N ASP A 213 14.39 15.26 11.26
CA ASP A 213 15.13 16.38 11.82
C ASP A 213 14.73 16.53 13.29
N THR A 214 15.58 16.09 14.21
CA THR A 214 15.24 16.00 15.64
C THR A 214 14.99 17.37 16.29
N GLU A 215 15.53 18.44 15.75
CA GLU A 215 15.33 19.80 16.27
C GLU A 215 14.01 20.39 15.78
N ALA A 216 13.67 20.12 14.52
CA ALA A 216 12.54 20.73 13.83
C ALA A 216 11.26 19.88 13.86
N MET A 217 11.35 18.60 14.27
CA MET A 217 10.17 17.73 14.33
C MET A 217 9.11 18.22 15.30
N ALA A 218 7.86 17.89 15.03
CA ALA A 218 6.75 18.09 15.95
C ALA A 218 6.88 17.20 17.19
N ASP A 219 6.09 17.46 18.25
CA ASP A 219 6.10 16.66 19.49
C ASP A 219 5.91 15.16 19.25
N LYS A 220 5.18 14.82 18.19
CA LYS A 220 4.94 13.44 17.77
C LYS A 220 5.08 13.32 16.26
N LEU A 221 5.72 12.23 15.83
CA LEU A 221 5.82 11.82 14.45
C LEU A 221 5.22 10.43 14.28
N THR A 222 4.30 10.27 13.35
CA THR A 222 3.81 8.97 12.91
C THR A 222 4.68 8.47 11.76
N VAL A 223 5.41 7.37 12.00
CA VAL A 223 6.13 6.65 10.94
C VAL A 223 5.24 5.52 10.43
N ARG A 224 4.92 5.54 9.14
CA ARG A 224 4.12 4.52 8.46
C ARG A 224 4.99 3.56 7.69
N PHE A 225 4.58 2.30 7.65
CA PHE A 225 5.32 1.25 6.96
C PHE A 225 4.43 0.07 6.58
N ARG A 226 4.93 -0.80 5.72
CA ARG A 226 4.32 -2.10 5.41
C ARG A 226 5.32 -3.22 5.66
N VAL A 227 4.80 -4.39 5.97
CA VAL A 227 5.60 -5.60 6.11
C VAL A 227 5.78 -6.33 4.77
N ALA A 228 6.79 -7.19 4.70
CA ALA A 228 7.17 -7.88 3.46
C ALA A 228 6.32 -9.14 3.19
N ASP A 229 5.78 -9.76 4.25
CA ASP A 229 5.03 -11.01 4.19
C ASP A 229 3.96 -11.05 5.30
N VAL A 230 3.15 -12.10 5.30
CA VAL A 230 2.17 -12.34 6.38
C VAL A 230 2.91 -12.94 7.57
N TYR A 231 2.96 -12.20 8.67
CA TYR A 231 3.57 -12.65 9.92
C TYR A 231 2.51 -12.88 10.99
N LYS A 232 2.68 -13.96 11.77
CA LYS A 232 1.84 -14.29 12.92
C LYS A 232 2.66 -14.26 14.19
N ASN A 233 2.07 -13.70 15.25
CA ASN A 233 2.67 -13.63 16.59
C ASN A 233 4.09 -13.04 16.54
N ARG A 234 4.20 -11.84 16.00
CA ARG A 234 5.44 -11.06 15.98
C ARG A 234 5.25 -9.74 16.69
N SER A 235 6.37 -9.18 17.14
CA SER A 235 6.44 -7.83 17.66
C SER A 235 6.96 -6.86 16.59
N ILE A 236 6.40 -5.65 16.57
CA ILE A 236 7.01 -4.49 15.91
C ILE A 236 7.96 -3.86 16.94
N SER A 237 9.24 -3.83 16.63
CA SER A 237 10.29 -3.29 17.50
C SER A 237 10.95 -2.05 16.88
N VAL A 238 11.30 -1.11 17.75
CA VAL A 238 12.01 0.12 17.38
C VAL A 238 13.33 0.16 18.13
N TYR A 239 14.40 0.42 17.39
CA TYR A 239 15.76 0.52 17.91
C TYR A 239 16.34 1.90 17.64
N PHE A 240 17.07 2.44 18.61
CA PHE A 240 17.85 3.67 18.49
C PHE A 240 19.34 3.28 18.55
N ASP A 241 20.07 3.47 17.45
CA ASP A 241 21.47 3.06 17.30
C ASP A 241 21.76 1.64 17.81
N GLY A 242 20.82 0.70 17.57
CA GLY A 242 20.92 -0.71 17.98
C GLY A 242 20.38 -1.02 19.39
N GLU A 243 19.97 -0.02 20.18
CA GLU A 243 19.30 -0.22 21.47
C GLU A 243 17.78 -0.32 21.26
N ARG A 244 17.14 -1.37 21.76
CA ARG A 244 15.68 -1.53 21.66
C ARG A 244 14.94 -0.63 22.63
N VAL A 245 14.25 0.39 22.11
CA VAL A 245 13.51 1.38 22.90
C VAL A 245 12.03 1.07 23.03
N SER A 246 11.45 0.34 22.11
CA SER A 246 10.06 -0.11 22.22
C SER A 246 9.81 -1.41 21.47
N SER A 247 8.78 -2.15 21.92
CA SER A 247 8.29 -3.35 21.26
C SER A 247 6.78 -3.49 21.48
N ARG A 248 6.04 -3.83 20.43
CA ARG A 248 4.58 -4.00 20.48
C ARG A 248 4.16 -5.28 19.77
N LYS A 249 3.55 -6.19 20.53
CA LYS A 249 3.04 -7.46 20.01
C LYS A 249 1.90 -7.29 19.01
N LYS A 250 1.95 -8.05 17.94
CA LYS A 250 0.92 -8.14 16.90
C LYS A 250 0.56 -9.60 16.64
N ARG A 251 -0.74 -9.90 16.65
CA ARG A 251 -1.23 -11.26 16.34
C ARG A 251 -1.04 -11.60 14.87
N VAL A 252 -1.26 -10.63 13.99
CA VAL A 252 -1.09 -10.74 12.54
C VAL A 252 -0.57 -9.42 12.01
N LEU A 253 0.38 -9.49 11.10
CA LEU A 253 0.85 -8.42 10.25
C LEU A 253 0.69 -8.88 8.80
N ALA A 254 0.17 -8.04 7.92
CA ALA A 254 -0.06 -8.39 6.52
C ALA A 254 0.44 -7.27 5.58
N PRO A 255 1.01 -7.59 4.41
CA PRO A 255 1.52 -6.59 3.46
C PRO A 255 0.44 -5.62 2.95
N GLY A 256 -0.82 -6.04 2.94
CA GLY A 256 -1.96 -5.22 2.54
C GLY A 256 -2.37 -4.18 3.57
N GLU A 257 -1.94 -4.31 4.84
CA GLU A 257 -2.31 -3.40 5.92
C GLU A 257 -1.15 -2.45 6.25
N MET A 258 -1.47 -1.15 6.38
CA MET A 258 -0.52 -0.13 6.79
C MET A 258 -0.31 -0.20 8.30
N GLU A 259 0.93 -0.37 8.72
CA GLU A 259 1.34 -0.29 10.13
C GLU A 259 1.95 1.07 10.46
N GLN A 260 1.96 1.40 11.74
CA GLN A 260 2.55 2.65 12.20
C GLN A 260 3.20 2.52 13.59
N VAL A 261 4.25 3.30 13.78
CA VAL A 261 4.83 3.59 15.09
C VAL A 261 4.82 5.10 15.33
N ILE A 262 4.66 5.50 16.57
CA ILE A 262 4.70 6.90 16.98
C ILE A 262 6.01 7.15 17.71
N LEU A 263 6.80 8.06 17.17
CA LEU A 263 8.03 8.58 17.80
C LEU A 263 7.68 9.90 18.47
N THR A 264 8.15 10.10 19.69
CA THR A 264 7.95 11.36 20.43
C THR A 264 9.26 12.13 20.52
N LYS A 265 9.18 13.44 20.42
CA LYS A 265 10.34 14.33 20.57
C LYS A 265 11.05 14.07 21.91
N GLU A 266 10.29 13.94 23.00
CA GLU A 266 10.81 13.60 24.33
C GLU A 266 11.66 12.31 24.35
N SER A 267 11.27 11.29 23.55
CA SER A 267 12.06 10.05 23.48
C SER A 267 13.37 10.23 22.72
N LEU A 268 13.38 11.07 21.68
CA LEU A 268 14.60 11.36 20.90
C LEU A 268 15.57 12.28 21.64
N GLU A 269 15.08 13.23 22.43
CA GLU A 269 15.90 14.15 23.25
C GLU A 269 16.79 13.41 24.27
N LYS A 270 16.46 12.18 24.64
CA LYS A 270 17.28 11.31 25.49
C LYS A 270 18.52 10.76 24.79
N TYR A 271 18.57 10.89 23.43
CA TYR A 271 19.64 10.37 22.58
C TYR A 271 20.17 11.49 21.66
N PRO A 272 20.92 12.46 22.19
CA PRO A 272 21.33 13.66 21.43
C PRO A 272 22.23 13.35 20.22
N ASP A 273 22.97 12.25 20.27
CA ASP A 273 23.88 11.81 19.19
C ASP A 273 23.27 10.72 18.30
N LEU A 274 21.94 10.51 18.36
CA LEU A 274 21.22 9.49 17.61
C LEU A 274 21.43 9.66 16.10
N LYS A 275 21.84 8.60 15.43
CA LYS A 275 22.10 8.59 13.98
C LYS A 275 21.05 7.81 13.21
N GLU A 276 20.51 6.77 13.83
CA GLU A 276 19.68 5.81 13.15
C GLU A 276 18.54 5.31 14.03
N ILE A 277 17.36 5.19 13.45
CA ILE A 277 16.20 4.52 14.03
C ILE A 277 15.84 3.36 13.12
N THR A 278 15.93 2.13 13.65
CA THR A 278 15.52 0.92 12.94
C THR A 278 14.14 0.48 13.38
N ILE A 279 13.26 0.21 12.40
CA ILE A 279 11.95 -0.41 12.60
C ILE A 279 11.98 -1.79 11.99
N CYS A 280 11.67 -2.81 12.78
CA CYS A 280 11.73 -4.21 12.36
C CYS A 280 10.59 -5.05 12.96
N THR A 281 10.45 -6.29 12.48
CA THR A 281 9.58 -7.29 13.10
C THR A 281 10.42 -8.40 13.72
N GLU A 282 10.02 -8.85 14.92
CA GLU A 282 10.71 -9.89 15.65
C GLU A 282 9.76 -11.01 16.04
N VAL A 283 10.29 -12.23 16.14
CA VAL A 283 9.54 -13.34 16.72
C VAL A 283 9.49 -13.12 18.24
N ASP A 284 8.30 -13.19 18.83
CA ASP A 284 8.17 -13.18 20.28
C ASP A 284 8.86 -14.43 20.85
N GLU A 285 9.82 -14.22 21.73
CA GLU A 285 10.39 -15.27 22.54
C GLU A 285 9.43 -15.75 23.64
#